data_c7c26b3811c5a22d993f0c2d5f0c5c2c
#
_entry.id   c7c26b3811c5a22d993f0c2d5f0c5c2c
#
_cell.length_a   1.000
_cell.length_b   1.000
_cell.length_c   1.000
_cell.angle_alpha   90.00
_cell.angle_beta   90.00
_cell.angle_gamma   90.00
#
_symmetry.space_group_name_H-M   'P 1'
#
loop_
_entity.id
_entity.type
_entity.pdbx_description
1 polymer ?
#
loop_
_entity_poly.entity_id
_entity_poly.type
_entity_poly.pdbx_seq_one_letter_code
_entity_poly.pdbx_strand_id
1 'polypeptide(L)'
;MAFVWLAVFLVAFLVPVSGLLPPDHDAYPMDISDPDPPIKNLRMEPERKRLTWDLHGNVSEIMCFINSKAFTKARKSTYCSIADLSCQPTNYSIRVTKGQPFSTWIQYPSQEGNPRAAAENLTCWVHDVDFLTCSWAVGREAPRDVQYGLYLENLDSYEKWPCSQYTADEQGTNVQCRFHNISVLSKDQTRFLVNGTSSGSKIPCSETSDKLAKIEVLAAPNITSRWCNQSYSFMQWQVRSHLNDDLKYELQMQKGMELAYKQEIYKAFLELSNPGTYTVRVRARDATFSHYKPWGPWSVPQHFVCEDEEGARLPVWLTSLLIALGTLLAMGFVLLFCRFSVMQKLFPPIPHMKDHINCKLQNGRTMTWDPDQDSQEECPVAEVQVLGET
;
A
#
# COMPACT_ATOMS: atom_id res chain seq x y z
N MET A 1 10.12 -12.54 -60.34
CA MET A 1 9.29 -12.60 -59.12
C MET A 1 8.58 -11.27 -58.77
N ALA A 2 8.76 -10.21 -59.57
CA ALA A 2 8.11 -8.90 -59.31
C ALA A 2 6.71 -8.77 -59.98
N PHE A 3 6.37 -9.63 -60.89
CA PHE A 3 5.07 -9.55 -61.62
C PHE A 3 3.92 -10.29 -60.89
N VAL A 4 4.19 -11.13 -59.96
CA VAL A 4 3.13 -11.89 -59.23
C VAL A 4 2.53 -11.05 -58.11
N TRP A 5 3.25 -10.07 -57.56
CA TRP A 5 2.75 -9.18 -56.51
C TRP A 5 1.83 -8.07 -57.03
N LEU A 6 1.97 -7.65 -58.28
CA LEU A 6 1.11 -6.64 -58.89
C LEU A 6 -0.32 -7.15 -59.23
N ALA A 7 -0.44 -8.46 -59.49
CA ALA A 7 -1.75 -9.07 -59.79
C ALA A 7 -2.62 -9.25 -58.49
N VAL A 8 -2.01 -9.41 -57.34
CA VAL A 8 -2.73 -9.58 -56.08
C VAL A 8 -3.28 -8.25 -55.57
N PHE A 9 -2.59 -7.12 -55.82
CA PHE A 9 -3.08 -5.80 -55.42
C PHE A 9 -4.22 -5.26 -56.30
N LEU A 10 -4.33 -5.69 -57.57
CA LEU A 10 -5.39 -5.23 -58.47
C LEU A 10 -6.73 -5.98 -58.30
N VAL A 11 -6.71 -7.19 -57.73
CA VAL A 11 -7.92 -7.96 -57.41
C VAL A 11 -8.60 -7.47 -56.11
N ALA A 12 -7.86 -6.83 -55.23
CA ALA A 12 -8.38 -6.32 -53.95
C ALA A 12 -9.25 -5.04 -54.13
N PHE A 13 -9.19 -4.37 -55.30
CA PHE A 13 -9.98 -3.13 -55.54
C PHE A 13 -11.25 -3.34 -56.35
N LEU A 14 -11.58 -4.57 -56.75
CA LEU A 14 -12.77 -4.87 -57.56
C LEU A 14 -13.83 -5.71 -56.83
N VAL A 15 -13.73 -5.85 -55.51
CA VAL A 15 -14.84 -6.40 -54.73
C VAL A 15 -15.81 -5.23 -54.49
N PRO A 16 -17.04 -5.25 -55.01
CA PRO A 16 -18.01 -4.25 -54.62
C PRO A 16 -18.25 -4.41 -53.12
N VAL A 17 -18.04 -3.34 -52.39
CA VAL A 17 -18.50 -3.21 -51.02
C VAL A 17 -20.02 -3.24 -51.06
N SER A 18 -20.58 -4.45 -51.10
CA SER A 18 -22.00 -4.67 -50.85
C SER A 18 -22.24 -4.31 -49.39
N GLY A 19 -22.86 -3.15 -49.23
CA GLY A 19 -23.61 -2.70 -48.08
C GLY A 19 -23.45 -3.45 -46.79
N LEU A 20 -22.52 -3.00 -45.91
CA LEU A 20 -22.81 -2.95 -44.49
C LEU A 20 -23.85 -1.80 -44.34
N LEU A 21 -25.11 -2.18 -44.42
CA LEU A 21 -26.18 -1.40 -43.81
C LEU A 21 -25.78 -1.11 -42.37
N PRO A 22 -25.86 0.15 -41.92
CA PRO A 22 -25.76 0.42 -40.49
C PRO A 22 -26.85 -0.39 -39.80
N PRO A 23 -26.60 -0.86 -38.55
CA PRO A 23 -27.64 -1.55 -37.80
C PRO A 23 -28.85 -0.63 -37.79
N ASP A 24 -29.95 -1.16 -38.27
CA ASP A 24 -31.24 -0.52 -38.21
C ASP A 24 -31.42 0.10 -36.84
N HIS A 25 -31.30 1.41 -36.79
CA HIS A 25 -32.03 2.16 -35.81
C HIS A 25 -33.50 1.89 -36.15
N ASP A 26 -34.07 0.84 -35.59
CA ASP A 26 -35.48 0.71 -35.37
C ASP A 26 -35.93 1.89 -34.50
N ALA A 27 -35.79 3.08 -35.01
CA ALA A 27 -36.68 4.16 -34.70
C ALA A 27 -38.00 3.75 -35.34
N TYR A 28 -38.78 2.94 -34.68
CA TYR A 28 -40.17 2.81 -34.99
C TYR A 28 -40.73 4.23 -34.98
N PRO A 29 -41.30 4.70 -36.10
CA PRO A 29 -41.98 5.97 -36.12
C PRO A 29 -43.04 5.90 -35.01
N MET A 30 -43.07 6.88 -34.14
CA MET A 30 -44.19 7.11 -33.24
C MET A 30 -45.41 7.17 -34.12
N ASP A 31 -46.20 6.11 -34.12
CA ASP A 31 -47.50 6.15 -34.77
C ASP A 31 -48.41 7.04 -33.90
N ILE A 32 -48.50 8.31 -34.31
CA ILE A 32 -49.29 9.37 -33.67
C ILE A 32 -50.80 9.01 -33.71
N SER A 33 -51.14 7.89 -34.32
CA SER A 33 -52.53 7.47 -34.60
C SER A 33 -53.13 6.46 -33.63
N ASP A 34 -52.43 6.01 -32.56
CA ASP A 34 -53.08 5.19 -31.55
C ASP A 34 -53.79 6.08 -30.54
N PRO A 35 -55.13 6.13 -30.57
CA PRO A 35 -55.90 7.07 -29.73
C PRO A 35 -55.83 6.76 -28.24
N ASP A 36 -55.32 5.62 -27.87
CA ASP A 36 -55.24 5.22 -26.45
C ASP A 36 -54.00 4.33 -26.11
N PRO A 37 -52.80 4.94 -26.00
CA PRO A 37 -51.59 4.21 -25.71
C PRO A 37 -51.69 3.51 -24.33
N PRO A 38 -51.16 2.27 -24.21
CA PRO A 38 -51.27 1.46 -22.98
C PRO A 38 -50.55 2.07 -21.78
N ILE A 39 -49.64 3.01 -22.04
CA ILE A 39 -48.85 3.71 -20.99
C ILE A 39 -48.89 5.22 -21.28
N LYS A 40 -49.30 6.00 -20.30
CA LYS A 40 -49.38 7.46 -20.36
C LYS A 40 -48.58 8.10 -19.23
N ASN A 41 -48.30 9.39 -19.35
CA ASN A 41 -47.72 10.25 -18.30
C ASN A 41 -46.42 9.68 -17.71
N LEU A 42 -45.48 9.22 -18.55
CA LEU A 42 -44.16 8.81 -18.08
C LEU A 42 -43.46 10.01 -17.42
N ARG A 43 -43.11 9.88 -16.16
CA ARG A 43 -42.54 10.95 -15.35
C ARG A 43 -41.48 10.43 -14.39
N MET A 44 -40.52 11.29 -14.05
CA MET A 44 -39.53 11.04 -13.01
C MET A 44 -40.02 11.61 -11.67
N GLU A 45 -39.98 10.78 -10.64
CA GLU A 45 -40.18 11.18 -9.25
C GLU A 45 -38.82 11.18 -8.54
N PRO A 46 -38.07 12.29 -8.53
CA PRO A 46 -36.69 12.31 -8.05
C PRO A 46 -36.58 12.02 -6.55
N GLU A 47 -37.51 12.50 -5.73
CA GLU A 47 -37.52 12.26 -4.27
C GLU A 47 -37.64 10.78 -3.92
N ARG A 48 -38.33 10.00 -4.74
CA ARG A 48 -38.51 8.57 -4.57
C ARG A 48 -37.55 7.74 -5.44
N LYS A 49 -36.75 8.40 -6.26
CA LYS A 49 -35.86 7.76 -7.24
C LYS A 49 -36.61 6.74 -8.11
N ARG A 50 -37.73 7.17 -8.70
CA ARG A 50 -38.61 6.30 -9.49
C ARG A 50 -38.97 6.92 -10.82
N LEU A 51 -38.93 6.10 -11.86
CA LEU A 51 -39.60 6.34 -13.12
C LEU A 51 -41.01 5.75 -13.03
N THR A 52 -42.04 6.58 -13.15
CA THR A 52 -43.46 6.20 -12.95
C THR A 52 -44.29 6.57 -14.15
N TRP A 53 -45.40 5.88 -14.35
CA TRP A 53 -46.34 6.08 -15.43
C TRP A 53 -47.75 5.62 -15.06
N ASP A 54 -48.72 6.02 -15.85
CA ASP A 54 -50.09 5.58 -15.71
C ASP A 54 -50.37 4.45 -16.73
N LEU A 55 -50.85 3.31 -16.22
CA LEU A 55 -51.16 2.13 -17.03
C LEU A 55 -52.64 2.11 -17.40
N HIS A 56 -52.94 2.05 -18.69
CA HIS A 56 -54.30 2.01 -19.22
C HIS A 56 -54.64 0.71 -19.94
N GLY A 57 -53.66 -0.08 -20.34
CA GLY A 57 -53.81 -1.32 -21.09
C GLY A 57 -53.49 -2.58 -20.32
N ASN A 58 -53.79 -3.73 -20.87
CA ASN A 58 -53.43 -5.02 -20.31
C ASN A 58 -51.98 -5.36 -20.71
N VAL A 59 -51.04 -4.86 -19.94
CA VAL A 59 -49.59 -5.06 -20.13
C VAL A 59 -49.03 -5.88 -18.96
N SER A 60 -48.39 -6.99 -19.26
CA SER A 60 -47.92 -7.91 -18.23
C SER A 60 -46.45 -7.74 -17.84
N GLU A 61 -45.62 -7.25 -18.74
CA GLU A 61 -44.20 -7.09 -18.48
C GLU A 61 -43.62 -5.84 -19.15
N ILE A 62 -42.98 -4.99 -18.35
CA ILE A 62 -42.34 -3.74 -18.78
C ILE A 62 -40.89 -3.75 -18.31
N MET A 63 -39.98 -3.44 -19.22
CA MET A 63 -38.56 -3.28 -18.97
C MET A 63 -38.17 -1.79 -19.02
N CYS A 64 -37.34 -1.37 -18.06
CA CYS A 64 -36.86 0.00 -18.00
C CYS A 64 -35.39 0.10 -18.46
N PHE A 65 -35.08 1.21 -19.13
CA PHE A 65 -33.77 1.47 -19.75
C PHE A 65 -33.24 2.82 -19.34
N ILE A 66 -31.92 2.90 -19.21
CA ILE A 66 -31.14 4.13 -19.08
C ILE A 66 -30.19 4.18 -20.28
N ASN A 67 -30.25 5.27 -21.08
CA ASN A 67 -29.44 5.44 -22.29
C ASN A 67 -29.44 4.16 -23.17
N SER A 68 -30.61 3.61 -23.44
CA SER A 68 -30.86 2.38 -24.23
C SER A 68 -30.36 1.07 -23.57
N LYS A 69 -29.75 1.10 -22.39
CA LYS A 69 -29.34 -0.09 -21.66
C LYS A 69 -30.38 -0.53 -20.64
N ALA A 70 -30.87 -1.77 -20.76
CA ALA A 70 -31.82 -2.33 -19.79
C ALA A 70 -31.20 -2.40 -18.38
N PHE A 71 -31.92 -1.93 -17.36
CA PHE A 71 -31.43 -1.96 -15.99
C PHE A 71 -32.35 -2.68 -15.00
N THR A 72 -33.68 -2.62 -15.18
CA THR A 72 -34.60 -3.33 -14.27
C THR A 72 -35.97 -3.57 -14.93
N LYS A 73 -36.72 -4.54 -14.40
CA LYS A 73 -38.14 -4.75 -14.73
C LYS A 73 -39.01 -3.87 -13.83
N ALA A 74 -40.14 -3.44 -14.39
CA ALA A 74 -41.12 -2.65 -13.66
C ALA A 74 -41.69 -3.42 -12.48
N ARG A 75 -41.84 -2.72 -11.36
CA ARG A 75 -42.52 -3.23 -10.17
C ARG A 75 -44.00 -2.87 -10.27
N LYS A 76 -44.87 -3.84 -10.02
CA LYS A 76 -46.34 -3.67 -10.12
C LYS A 76 -46.81 -3.08 -11.48
N SER A 77 -45.98 -3.24 -12.53
CA SER A 77 -46.23 -2.66 -13.87
C SER A 77 -46.42 -1.14 -13.91
N THR A 78 -46.10 -0.40 -12.85
CA THR A 78 -46.35 1.05 -12.75
C THR A 78 -45.13 1.89 -12.45
N TYR A 79 -44.00 1.31 -12.07
CA TYR A 79 -42.77 2.05 -11.81
C TYR A 79 -41.51 1.21 -11.89
N CYS A 80 -40.37 1.86 -12.14
CA CYS A 80 -39.03 1.32 -11.95
C CYS A 80 -38.28 2.14 -10.90
N SER A 81 -37.61 1.44 -9.96
CA SER A 81 -36.72 2.09 -9.00
C SER A 81 -35.36 2.33 -9.66
N ILE A 82 -34.84 3.53 -9.52
CA ILE A 82 -33.54 3.96 -10.02
C ILE A 82 -32.60 4.05 -8.82
N ALA A 83 -31.45 3.41 -8.90
CA ALA A 83 -30.48 3.42 -7.80
C ALA A 83 -29.92 4.83 -7.60
N ASP A 84 -29.59 5.50 -8.70
CA ASP A 84 -28.96 6.79 -8.66
C ASP A 84 -29.41 7.67 -9.83
N LEU A 85 -29.68 8.96 -9.55
CA LEU A 85 -30.08 9.94 -10.54
C LEU A 85 -28.88 10.81 -10.90
N SER A 86 -28.51 10.78 -12.19
CA SER A 86 -27.51 11.71 -12.71
C SER A 86 -28.01 13.14 -12.64
N CYS A 87 -27.12 14.07 -12.38
CA CYS A 87 -27.41 15.49 -12.53
C CYS A 87 -27.38 15.95 -13.98
N GLN A 88 -26.83 15.12 -14.88
CA GLN A 88 -26.79 15.40 -16.33
C GLN A 88 -28.00 14.82 -17.04
N PRO A 89 -28.45 15.48 -18.15
CA PRO A 89 -29.56 14.98 -18.94
C PRO A 89 -29.36 13.53 -19.38
N THR A 90 -30.23 12.65 -18.94
CA THR A 90 -30.14 11.21 -19.15
C THR A 90 -31.48 10.73 -19.72
N ASN A 91 -31.44 9.87 -20.73
CA ASN A 91 -32.63 9.32 -21.36
C ASN A 91 -33.10 8.09 -20.59
N TYR A 92 -34.30 8.18 -20.03
CA TYR A 92 -35.01 7.07 -19.40
C TYR A 92 -36.13 6.61 -20.30
N SER A 93 -36.18 5.33 -20.62
CA SER A 93 -37.23 4.77 -21.48
C SER A 93 -37.80 3.49 -20.87
N ILE A 94 -39.02 3.18 -21.26
CA ILE A 94 -39.67 1.94 -20.90
C ILE A 94 -40.11 1.23 -22.18
N ARG A 95 -40.08 -0.08 -22.15
CA ARG A 95 -40.53 -0.93 -23.26
C ARG A 95 -41.38 -2.07 -22.71
N VAL A 96 -42.53 -2.26 -23.37
CA VAL A 96 -43.38 -3.44 -23.12
C VAL A 96 -42.71 -4.65 -23.76
N THR A 97 -42.47 -5.69 -22.97
CA THR A 97 -41.84 -6.95 -23.43
C THR A 97 -42.86 -8.08 -23.61
N LYS A 98 -44.02 -8.00 -22.95
CA LYS A 98 -45.13 -8.93 -23.15
C LYS A 98 -46.45 -8.18 -23.24
N GLY A 99 -47.12 -8.33 -24.38
CA GLY A 99 -48.35 -7.64 -24.73
C GLY A 99 -48.19 -6.87 -26.03
N GLN A 100 -49.01 -5.85 -26.24
CA GLN A 100 -48.89 -4.96 -27.39
C GLN A 100 -47.56 -4.19 -27.34
N PRO A 101 -46.74 -4.26 -28.39
CA PRO A 101 -45.45 -3.55 -28.41
C PRO A 101 -45.65 -2.04 -28.24
N PHE A 102 -45.02 -1.49 -27.21
CA PHE A 102 -45.05 -0.07 -26.95
C PHE A 102 -43.74 0.36 -26.25
N SER A 103 -43.23 1.53 -26.62
CA SER A 103 -42.09 2.14 -25.92
C SER A 103 -42.27 3.66 -25.85
N THR A 104 -41.84 4.25 -24.77
CA THR A 104 -41.80 5.69 -24.56
C THR A 104 -40.63 6.09 -23.73
N TRP A 105 -40.24 7.36 -23.78
CA TRP A 105 -39.06 7.85 -23.09
C TRP A 105 -39.22 9.28 -22.59
N ILE A 106 -38.41 9.64 -21.58
CA ILE A 106 -38.25 11.02 -21.13
C ILE A 106 -36.75 11.28 -20.89
N GLN A 107 -36.38 12.55 -21.00
CA GLN A 107 -35.08 13.02 -20.58
C GLN A 107 -35.20 13.66 -19.20
N TYR A 108 -34.36 13.22 -18.25
CA TYR A 108 -34.32 13.78 -16.91
C TYR A 108 -32.89 13.89 -16.40
N PRO A 109 -32.49 14.99 -15.73
CA PRO A 109 -33.23 16.27 -15.74
C PRO A 109 -33.35 16.83 -17.15
N SER A 110 -34.28 17.78 -17.35
CA SER A 110 -34.35 18.50 -18.65
C SER A 110 -33.06 19.24 -18.91
N GLN A 111 -32.61 19.23 -20.15
CA GLN A 111 -31.41 19.99 -20.53
C GLN A 111 -31.71 21.48 -20.45
N GLU A 112 -31.22 22.15 -19.44
CA GLU A 112 -31.35 23.59 -19.26
C GLU A 112 -29.95 24.23 -19.18
N GLY A 113 -29.81 25.37 -19.88
CA GLY A 113 -28.54 26.08 -19.96
C GLY A 113 -27.60 25.53 -21.04
N ASN A 114 -26.44 26.17 -21.15
CA ASN A 114 -25.41 25.80 -22.11
C ASN A 114 -24.51 24.69 -21.52
N PRO A 115 -24.44 23.47 -22.11
CA PRO A 115 -23.61 22.41 -21.62
C PRO A 115 -22.12 22.77 -21.52
N ARG A 116 -21.62 23.68 -22.36
CA ARG A 116 -20.23 24.14 -22.35
C ARG A 116 -19.93 25.18 -21.26
N ALA A 117 -20.94 25.59 -20.51
CA ALA A 117 -20.78 26.42 -19.33
C ALA A 117 -20.62 25.62 -18.05
N ALA A 118 -20.84 24.31 -18.10
CA ALA A 118 -20.58 23.41 -16.96
C ALA A 118 -19.08 23.32 -16.63
N ALA A 119 -18.74 23.01 -15.39
CA ALA A 119 -17.35 22.77 -14.98
C ALA A 119 -16.74 21.61 -15.81
N GLU A 120 -15.53 21.80 -16.33
CA GLU A 120 -14.83 20.80 -17.14
C GLU A 120 -13.72 20.11 -16.33
N ASN A 121 -13.38 18.86 -16.72
CA ASN A 121 -12.23 18.12 -16.17
C ASN A 121 -12.28 17.94 -14.65
N LEU A 122 -13.45 17.71 -14.09
CA LEU A 122 -13.60 17.44 -12.67
C LEU A 122 -12.76 16.21 -12.28
N THR A 123 -11.79 16.43 -11.39
CA THR A 123 -10.87 15.41 -10.87
C THR A 123 -10.77 15.53 -9.38
N CYS A 124 -10.88 14.41 -8.66
CA CYS A 124 -10.78 14.36 -7.21
C CYS A 124 -9.73 13.33 -6.79
N TRP A 125 -8.98 13.63 -5.73
CA TRP A 125 -7.99 12.72 -5.13
C TRP A 125 -7.91 12.91 -3.63
N VAL A 126 -7.73 11.81 -2.93
CA VAL A 126 -7.44 11.78 -1.50
C VAL A 126 -5.93 11.82 -1.31
N HIS A 127 -5.44 12.62 -0.37
CA HIS A 127 -4.01 12.74 -0.08
C HIS A 127 -3.77 13.07 1.40
N ASP A 128 -2.54 12.92 1.86
CA ASP A 128 -2.12 13.23 3.22
C ASP A 128 -3.04 12.62 4.30
N VAL A 129 -3.57 11.43 4.02
CA VAL A 129 -4.44 10.60 4.87
C VAL A 129 -5.86 11.12 5.00
N ASP A 130 -6.06 12.41 5.34
CA ASP A 130 -7.35 12.98 5.75
C ASP A 130 -7.85 14.11 4.84
N PHE A 131 -7.19 14.35 3.71
CA PHE A 131 -7.58 15.41 2.80
C PHE A 131 -8.13 14.85 1.49
N LEU A 132 -9.22 15.44 1.03
CA LEU A 132 -9.75 15.24 -0.29
C LEU A 132 -9.73 16.57 -1.03
N THR A 133 -9.09 16.59 -2.17
CA THR A 133 -9.06 17.76 -3.05
C THR A 133 -9.74 17.42 -4.36
N CYS A 134 -10.64 18.28 -4.80
CA CYS A 134 -11.25 18.22 -6.12
C CYS A 134 -10.89 19.49 -6.89
N SER A 135 -10.58 19.36 -8.16
CA SER A 135 -10.30 20.49 -9.05
C SER A 135 -11.08 20.34 -10.36
N TRP A 136 -11.41 21.46 -10.95
CA TRP A 136 -12.10 21.56 -12.24
C TRP A 136 -11.64 22.80 -13.00
N ALA A 137 -11.91 22.83 -14.27
CA ALA A 137 -11.73 24.00 -15.11
C ALA A 137 -13.07 24.73 -15.29
N VAL A 138 -13.01 26.04 -15.46
CA VAL A 138 -14.18 26.86 -15.85
C VAL A 138 -14.65 26.42 -17.23
N GLY A 139 -15.96 26.27 -17.41
CA GLY A 139 -16.55 25.91 -18.71
C GLY A 139 -16.19 26.92 -19.80
N ARG A 140 -15.91 26.44 -21.01
CA ARG A 140 -15.39 27.27 -22.12
C ARG A 140 -16.33 28.38 -22.53
N GLU A 141 -17.62 28.19 -22.33
CA GLU A 141 -18.67 29.17 -22.66
C GLU A 141 -19.42 29.62 -21.40
N ALA A 142 -18.74 29.53 -20.23
CA ALA A 142 -19.29 30.01 -19.00
C ALA A 142 -19.39 31.54 -18.97
N PRO A 143 -20.48 32.12 -18.44
CA PRO A 143 -20.60 33.57 -18.28
C PRO A 143 -19.53 34.07 -17.26
N ARG A 144 -19.16 35.36 -17.38
CA ARG A 144 -18.11 35.95 -16.55
C ARG A 144 -18.41 35.97 -15.04
N ASP A 145 -19.68 35.93 -14.69
CA ASP A 145 -20.17 35.92 -13.30
C ASP A 145 -20.43 34.52 -12.75
N VAL A 146 -19.94 33.48 -13.46
CA VAL A 146 -20.14 32.10 -13.02
C VAL A 146 -19.42 31.83 -11.70
N GLN A 147 -20.11 31.14 -10.80
CA GLN A 147 -19.54 30.58 -9.58
C GLN A 147 -19.88 29.08 -9.51
N TYR A 148 -18.90 28.28 -9.16
CA TYR A 148 -19.06 26.85 -8.98
C TYR A 148 -19.03 26.46 -7.51
N GLY A 149 -19.91 25.52 -7.14
CA GLY A 149 -19.97 24.92 -5.81
C GLY A 149 -19.90 23.40 -5.90
N LEU A 150 -19.04 22.78 -5.09
CA LEU A 150 -18.89 21.34 -5.02
C LEU A 150 -19.65 20.76 -3.82
N TYR A 151 -20.28 19.63 -4.03
CA TYR A 151 -20.91 18.79 -3.02
C TYR A 151 -20.41 17.37 -3.12
N LEU A 152 -20.14 16.75 -1.98
CA LEU A 152 -19.98 15.30 -1.86
C LEU A 152 -21.33 14.68 -1.52
N GLU A 153 -21.67 13.58 -2.14
CA GLU A 153 -22.85 12.79 -1.80
C GLU A 153 -22.45 11.33 -1.64
N ASN A 154 -22.77 10.75 -0.48
CA ASN A 154 -22.68 9.31 -0.30
C ASN A 154 -23.86 8.67 -1.02
N LEU A 155 -23.60 7.73 -1.93
CA LEU A 155 -24.65 7.10 -2.73
C LEU A 155 -25.48 6.07 -1.97
N ASP A 156 -25.01 5.60 -0.82
CA ASP A 156 -25.71 4.63 0.01
C ASP A 156 -26.56 5.30 1.11
N SER A 157 -26.02 6.31 1.82
CA SER A 157 -26.74 7.03 2.88
C SER A 157 -27.47 8.29 2.38
N TYR A 158 -27.14 8.78 1.18
CA TYR A 158 -27.65 10.02 0.59
C TYR A 158 -27.31 11.29 1.37
N GLU A 159 -26.36 11.21 2.27
CA GLU A 159 -25.84 12.39 2.96
C GLU A 159 -25.01 13.23 2.01
N LYS A 160 -25.19 14.57 2.14
CA LYS A 160 -24.51 15.56 1.32
C LYS A 160 -23.65 16.47 2.16
N TRP A 161 -22.43 16.67 1.73
CA TRP A 161 -21.49 17.59 2.37
C TRP A 161 -21.07 18.68 1.39
N PRO A 162 -21.43 19.95 1.66
CA PRO A 162 -20.95 21.06 0.85
C PRO A 162 -19.47 21.30 1.09
N CYS A 163 -18.78 21.79 0.05
CA CYS A 163 -17.40 22.24 0.21
C CYS A 163 -17.31 23.42 1.18
N SER A 164 -16.35 23.37 2.07
CA SER A 164 -16.10 24.43 3.06
C SER A 164 -14.92 25.33 2.70
N GLN A 165 -13.98 24.86 1.87
CA GLN A 165 -12.76 25.57 1.54
C GLN A 165 -12.50 25.57 0.05
N TYR A 166 -12.74 26.72 -0.58
CA TYR A 166 -12.49 26.91 -2.01
C TYR A 166 -11.18 27.61 -2.29
N THR A 167 -10.60 27.31 -3.46
CA THR A 167 -9.56 28.10 -4.11
C THR A 167 -10.13 28.65 -5.41
N ALA A 168 -10.04 29.96 -5.59
CA ALA A 168 -10.51 30.64 -6.79
C ALA A 168 -9.34 30.89 -7.77
N ASP A 169 -9.69 31.04 -9.03
CA ASP A 169 -8.78 31.52 -10.09
C ASP A 169 -8.55 33.05 -10.00
N GLU A 170 -7.81 33.59 -10.97
CA GLU A 170 -7.52 35.04 -11.06
C GLU A 170 -8.78 35.90 -11.25
N GLN A 171 -9.86 35.33 -11.75
CA GLN A 171 -11.15 35.99 -11.96
C GLN A 171 -12.06 35.93 -10.74
N GLY A 172 -11.65 35.18 -9.72
CA GLY A 172 -12.43 34.97 -8.50
C GLY A 172 -13.45 33.84 -8.59
N THR A 173 -13.38 33.01 -9.66
CA THR A 173 -14.22 31.83 -9.83
C THR A 173 -13.65 30.63 -9.12
N ASN A 174 -14.43 29.93 -8.32
CA ASN A 174 -13.99 28.71 -7.64
C ASN A 174 -13.62 27.62 -8.66
N VAL A 175 -12.37 27.11 -8.55
CA VAL A 175 -11.83 26.07 -9.43
C VAL A 175 -11.30 24.87 -8.67
N GLN A 176 -11.25 24.94 -7.35
CA GLN A 176 -10.81 23.87 -6.49
C GLN A 176 -11.54 23.89 -5.15
N CYS A 177 -11.74 22.71 -4.61
CA CYS A 177 -12.29 22.52 -3.27
C CYS A 177 -11.44 21.56 -2.46
N ARG A 178 -11.25 21.84 -1.18
CA ARG A 178 -10.56 20.99 -0.24
C ARG A 178 -11.45 20.63 0.94
N PHE A 179 -11.55 19.34 1.22
CA PHE A 179 -12.20 18.78 2.40
C PHE A 179 -11.15 18.28 3.37
N HIS A 180 -11.41 18.50 4.65
CA HIS A 180 -10.63 17.98 5.75
C HIS A 180 -11.42 16.87 6.45
N ASN A 181 -10.72 15.98 7.13
CA ASN A 181 -11.35 14.96 7.97
C ASN A 181 -12.24 13.99 7.19
N ILE A 182 -11.74 13.46 6.10
CA ILE A 182 -12.48 12.50 5.27
C ILE A 182 -12.67 11.13 5.93
N SER A 183 -11.99 10.86 7.04
CA SER A 183 -12.18 9.64 7.84
C SER A 183 -13.62 9.46 8.34
N VAL A 184 -14.40 10.55 8.40
CA VAL A 184 -15.83 10.53 8.71
C VAL A 184 -16.67 10.04 7.53
N LEU A 185 -16.14 10.17 6.30
CA LEU A 185 -16.83 9.71 5.09
C LEU A 185 -16.70 8.19 5.00
N SER A 186 -17.78 7.53 4.63
CA SER A 186 -17.81 6.10 4.40
C SER A 186 -16.82 5.69 3.29
N LYS A 187 -16.28 4.47 3.38
CA LYS A 187 -15.47 3.85 2.31
C LYS A 187 -16.29 3.54 1.04
N ASP A 188 -17.58 3.86 1.05
CA ASP A 188 -18.54 3.58 -0.01
C ASP A 188 -18.35 4.49 -1.22
N GLN A 189 -19.19 4.26 -2.23
CA GLN A 189 -19.14 5.05 -3.45
C GLN A 189 -19.62 6.48 -3.18
N THR A 190 -18.76 7.44 -3.47
CA THR A 190 -19.01 8.86 -3.28
C THR A 190 -19.19 9.54 -4.64
N ARG A 191 -20.24 10.35 -4.77
CA ARG A 191 -20.45 11.25 -5.89
C ARG A 191 -19.85 12.61 -5.58
N PHE A 192 -19.16 13.17 -6.56
CA PHE A 192 -18.63 14.52 -6.58
C PHE A 192 -19.46 15.33 -7.56
N LEU A 193 -20.20 16.29 -7.06
CA LEU A 193 -21.16 17.08 -7.84
C LEU A 193 -20.75 18.54 -7.82
N VAL A 194 -20.46 19.13 -8.98
CA VAL A 194 -20.18 20.55 -9.16
C VAL A 194 -21.39 21.22 -9.80
N ASN A 195 -21.99 22.15 -9.10
CA ASN A 195 -23.07 23.00 -9.59
C ASN A 195 -22.53 24.39 -9.93
N GLY A 196 -22.94 24.94 -11.04
CA GLY A 196 -22.66 26.32 -11.43
C GLY A 196 -23.85 27.23 -11.16
N THR A 197 -23.56 28.49 -10.81
CA THR A 197 -24.55 29.56 -10.65
C THR A 197 -24.10 30.80 -11.40
N SER A 198 -25.04 31.52 -11.98
CA SER A 198 -24.85 32.81 -12.66
C SER A 198 -26.15 33.62 -12.58
N SER A 199 -26.08 34.94 -12.61
CA SER A 199 -27.25 35.82 -12.51
C SER A 199 -28.17 35.75 -13.71
N GLY A 200 -27.63 35.48 -14.87
CA GLY A 200 -28.39 35.54 -16.16
C GLY A 200 -28.55 34.19 -16.85
N SER A 201 -27.98 33.10 -16.38
CA SER A 201 -27.95 31.83 -17.09
C SER A 201 -28.01 30.64 -16.14
N LYS A 202 -28.72 29.59 -16.54
CA LYS A 202 -28.64 28.29 -15.88
C LYS A 202 -27.36 27.60 -16.31
N ILE A 203 -26.58 27.18 -15.35
CA ILE A 203 -25.33 26.47 -15.56
C ILE A 203 -25.57 24.97 -15.26
N PRO A 204 -25.35 24.09 -16.24
CA PRO A 204 -25.47 22.65 -16.01
C PRO A 204 -24.43 22.16 -14.99
N CYS A 205 -24.79 21.09 -14.28
CA CYS A 205 -23.88 20.44 -13.34
C CYS A 205 -22.81 19.60 -14.04
N SER A 206 -21.76 19.32 -13.32
CA SER A 206 -20.77 18.28 -13.67
C SER A 206 -20.65 17.30 -12.51
N GLU A 207 -20.56 16.02 -12.80
CA GLU A 207 -20.42 15.00 -11.78
C GLU A 207 -19.43 13.91 -12.17
N THR A 208 -18.84 13.30 -11.16
CA THR A 208 -18.13 12.05 -11.26
C THR A 208 -18.38 11.25 -9.97
N SER A 209 -18.20 9.95 -10.01
CA SER A 209 -18.35 9.11 -8.83
C SER A 209 -17.24 8.08 -8.78
N ASP A 210 -16.67 7.89 -7.59
CA ASP A 210 -15.68 6.86 -7.35
C ASP A 210 -15.66 6.45 -5.87
N LYS A 211 -14.96 5.36 -5.55
CA LYS A 211 -14.63 5.02 -4.17
C LYS A 211 -13.45 5.86 -3.70
N LEU A 212 -13.53 6.43 -2.50
CA LEU A 212 -12.44 7.22 -1.94
C LEU A 212 -11.13 6.45 -1.89
N ALA A 213 -11.19 5.16 -1.52
CA ALA A 213 -10.03 4.26 -1.54
C ALA A 213 -9.36 4.17 -2.91
N LYS A 214 -10.13 4.21 -4.00
CA LYS A 214 -9.59 4.12 -5.36
C LYS A 214 -8.87 5.41 -5.80
N ILE A 215 -9.30 6.57 -5.33
CA ILE A 215 -8.72 7.87 -5.68
C ILE A 215 -7.68 8.37 -4.66
N GLU A 216 -7.35 7.55 -3.64
CA GLU A 216 -6.30 7.89 -2.69
C GLU A 216 -4.91 7.82 -3.33
N VAL A 217 -4.13 8.86 -3.14
CA VAL A 217 -2.70 8.94 -3.48
C VAL A 217 -1.93 8.69 -2.20
N LEU A 218 -1.32 7.52 -2.09
CA LEU A 218 -0.54 7.15 -0.92
C LEU A 218 0.72 8.02 -0.82
N ALA A 219 1.03 8.44 0.40
CA ALA A 219 2.30 9.10 0.70
C ALA A 219 3.49 8.14 0.61
N ALA A 220 4.69 8.69 0.54
CA ALA A 220 5.92 7.90 0.62
C ALA A 220 5.96 7.11 1.94
N PRO A 221 6.35 5.81 1.91
CA PRO A 221 6.51 5.04 3.11
C PRO A 221 7.49 5.70 4.09
N ASN A 222 7.09 5.81 5.35
CA ASN A 222 7.94 6.31 6.43
C ASN A 222 8.71 5.15 7.04
N ILE A 223 10.04 5.25 7.07
CA ILE A 223 10.90 4.22 7.66
C ILE A 223 10.84 4.36 9.18
N THR A 224 10.31 3.34 9.85
CA THR A 224 10.07 3.32 11.30
C THR A 224 11.20 2.66 12.08
N SER A 225 11.87 1.69 11.48
CA SER A 225 12.99 0.98 12.08
C SER A 225 13.98 0.53 11.02
N ARG A 226 15.26 0.64 11.34
CA ARG A 226 16.34 0.05 10.55
C ARG A 226 17.48 -0.36 11.46
N TRP A 227 18.03 -1.51 11.22
CA TRP A 227 19.23 -1.98 11.90
C TRP A 227 19.90 -3.09 11.07
N CYS A 228 21.15 -3.35 11.32
CA CYS A 228 21.87 -4.48 10.76
C CYS A 228 22.87 -5.05 11.75
N ASN A 229 23.15 -6.31 11.62
CA ASN A 229 24.19 -7.02 12.34
C ASN A 229 25.00 -7.88 11.35
N GLN A 230 25.88 -8.72 11.86
CA GLN A 230 26.76 -9.59 11.05
C GLN A 230 25.99 -10.61 10.18
N SER A 231 24.74 -10.94 10.52
CA SER A 231 23.99 -11.99 9.86
C SER A 231 22.93 -11.47 8.92
N TYR A 232 22.27 -10.35 9.23
CA TYR A 232 21.19 -9.80 8.43
C TYR A 232 20.95 -8.31 8.67
N SER A 233 20.32 -7.70 7.67
CA SER A 233 19.86 -6.31 7.70
C SER A 233 18.33 -6.29 7.75
N PHE A 234 17.78 -5.39 8.55
CA PHE A 234 16.35 -5.25 8.75
C PHE A 234 15.91 -3.81 8.49
N MET A 235 14.80 -3.64 7.80
CA MET A 235 14.14 -2.36 7.58
C MET A 235 12.63 -2.54 7.68
N GLN A 236 11.99 -1.68 8.45
CA GLN A 236 10.54 -1.64 8.59
C GLN A 236 10.03 -0.25 8.23
N TRP A 237 8.86 -0.19 7.63
CA TRP A 237 8.20 1.05 7.24
C TRP A 237 6.72 1.01 7.52
N GLN A 238 6.12 2.17 7.49
CA GLN A 238 4.69 2.36 7.64
C GLN A 238 4.17 3.33 6.58
N VAL A 239 3.04 3.00 5.99
CA VAL A 239 2.24 3.90 5.18
C VAL A 239 0.95 4.19 5.94
N ARG A 240 0.59 5.46 6.05
CA ARG A 240 -0.67 5.85 6.69
C ARG A 240 -1.75 5.94 5.63
N SER A 241 -2.85 5.24 5.85
CA SER A 241 -4.09 5.33 5.09
C SER A 241 -5.24 4.95 6.00
N HIS A 242 -6.37 5.64 5.90
CA HIS A 242 -7.63 5.25 6.55
C HIS A 242 -8.54 4.45 5.62
N LEU A 243 -8.25 4.48 4.33
CA LEU A 243 -9.10 3.93 3.27
C LEU A 243 -8.61 2.56 2.78
N ASN A 244 -7.29 2.35 2.77
CA ASN A 244 -6.66 1.17 2.21
C ASN A 244 -5.84 0.44 3.27
N ASP A 245 -6.22 -0.81 3.54
CA ASP A 245 -5.57 -1.69 4.51
C ASP A 245 -4.66 -2.72 3.83
N ASP A 246 -4.91 -3.03 2.56
CA ASP A 246 -4.14 -4.00 1.78
C ASP A 246 -3.18 -3.28 0.82
N LEU A 247 -1.93 -3.22 1.23
CA LEU A 247 -0.88 -2.49 0.52
C LEU A 247 0.14 -3.44 -0.09
N LYS A 248 0.57 -3.11 -1.30
CA LYS A 248 1.68 -3.75 -2.00
C LYS A 248 2.84 -2.77 -2.09
N TYR A 249 4.04 -3.26 -1.85
CA TYR A 249 5.26 -2.46 -1.84
C TYR A 249 6.18 -2.88 -2.98
N GLU A 250 6.84 -1.91 -3.59
CA GLU A 250 7.97 -2.14 -4.50
C GLU A 250 9.22 -1.58 -3.84
N LEU A 251 10.21 -2.45 -3.68
CA LEU A 251 11.54 -2.09 -3.21
C LEU A 251 12.46 -1.93 -4.41
N GLN A 252 13.30 -0.92 -4.37
CA GLN A 252 14.47 -0.84 -5.23
C GLN A 252 15.70 -0.97 -4.37
N MET A 253 16.49 -2.01 -4.63
CA MET A 253 17.66 -2.38 -3.85
C MET A 253 18.90 -2.34 -4.72
N GLN A 254 19.99 -1.81 -4.17
CA GLN A 254 21.30 -1.78 -4.80
C GLN A 254 22.34 -2.24 -3.78
N LYS A 255 23.11 -3.27 -4.11
CA LYS A 255 24.21 -3.78 -3.27
C LYS A 255 25.53 -3.23 -3.79
N GLY A 256 26.18 -2.38 -2.98
CA GLY A 256 27.46 -1.76 -3.36
C GLY A 256 27.39 -1.07 -4.73
N MET A 257 28.22 -1.52 -5.66
CA MET A 257 28.28 -1.04 -7.05
C MET A 257 27.45 -1.85 -8.04
N GLU A 258 26.70 -2.86 -7.58
CA GLU A 258 25.86 -3.69 -8.45
C GLU A 258 24.69 -2.87 -9.04
N LEU A 259 24.11 -3.37 -10.13
CA LEU A 259 22.91 -2.77 -10.71
C LEU A 259 21.73 -2.88 -9.74
N ALA A 260 20.99 -1.78 -9.61
CA ALA A 260 19.80 -1.79 -8.79
C ALA A 260 18.73 -2.72 -9.38
N TYR A 261 18.13 -3.53 -8.53
CA TYR A 261 17.03 -4.42 -8.90
C TYR A 261 15.76 -4.07 -8.10
N LYS A 262 14.62 -4.52 -8.62
CA LYS A 262 13.31 -4.27 -8.02
C LYS A 262 12.67 -5.56 -7.55
N GLN A 263 12.00 -5.48 -6.41
CA GLN A 263 11.24 -6.59 -5.84
C GLN A 263 9.91 -6.09 -5.31
N GLU A 264 8.84 -6.82 -5.59
CA GLU A 264 7.51 -6.55 -5.04
C GLU A 264 7.23 -7.46 -3.85
N ILE A 265 6.70 -6.90 -2.77
CA ILE A 265 6.34 -7.61 -1.55
C ILE A 265 5.03 -7.05 -0.95
N TYR A 266 4.40 -7.84 -0.07
CA TYR A 266 3.20 -7.43 0.67
C TYR A 266 3.48 -7.12 2.14
N LYS A 267 4.65 -7.51 2.64
CA LYS A 267 5.04 -7.24 4.02
C LYS A 267 5.62 -5.84 4.15
N ALA A 268 5.30 -5.14 5.23
CA ALA A 268 5.83 -3.82 5.53
C ALA A 268 7.22 -3.85 6.18
N PHE A 269 8.01 -4.87 5.88
CA PHE A 269 9.38 -5.00 6.31
C PHE A 269 10.22 -5.78 5.29
N LEU A 270 11.51 -5.53 5.32
CA LEU A 270 12.54 -6.22 4.53
C LEU A 270 13.56 -6.82 5.50
N GLU A 271 13.91 -8.07 5.25
CA GLU A 271 14.99 -8.77 5.91
C GLU A 271 15.94 -9.34 4.84
N LEU A 272 17.20 -8.99 4.94
CA LEU A 272 18.25 -9.44 4.01
C LEU A 272 19.26 -10.28 4.78
N SER A 273 19.39 -11.54 4.39
CA SER A 273 20.27 -12.53 5.04
C SER A 273 21.76 -12.40 4.69
N ASN A 274 22.12 -11.43 3.87
CA ASN A 274 23.51 -11.21 3.44
C ASN A 274 23.95 -9.82 3.87
N PRO A 275 24.79 -9.67 4.92
CA PRO A 275 25.32 -8.38 5.30
C PRO A 275 26.14 -7.76 4.17
N GLY A 276 26.14 -6.45 4.10
CA GLY A 276 26.85 -5.70 3.10
C GLY A 276 26.36 -4.26 3.02
N THR A 277 26.92 -3.49 2.12
CA THR A 277 26.46 -2.14 1.84
C THR A 277 25.27 -2.20 0.90
N TYR A 278 24.10 -1.81 1.37
CA TYR A 278 22.86 -1.73 0.58
C TYR A 278 22.31 -0.32 0.57
N THR A 279 21.79 0.07 -0.58
CA THR A 279 20.89 1.23 -0.70
C THR A 279 19.51 0.72 -1.05
N VAL A 280 18.53 1.03 -0.20
CA VAL A 280 17.14 0.57 -0.35
C VAL A 280 16.20 1.75 -0.31
N ARG A 281 15.24 1.79 -1.23
CA ARG A 281 14.08 2.67 -1.17
C ARG A 281 12.82 1.88 -1.46
N VAL A 282 11.71 2.32 -0.89
CA VAL A 282 10.43 1.64 -0.99
C VAL A 282 9.34 2.61 -1.43
N ARG A 283 8.37 2.11 -2.20
CA ARG A 283 7.13 2.80 -2.52
C ARG A 283 5.95 1.87 -2.36
N ALA A 284 4.77 2.43 -2.21
CA ALA A 284 3.57 1.66 -1.96
C ALA A 284 2.50 1.92 -3.02
N ARG A 285 1.60 0.96 -3.21
CA ARG A 285 0.32 1.13 -3.89
C ARG A 285 -0.72 0.25 -3.22
N ASP A 286 -1.98 0.56 -3.42
CA ASP A 286 -3.09 -0.30 -3.05
C ASP A 286 -3.05 -1.61 -3.84
N ALA A 287 -3.18 -2.75 -3.16
CA ALA A 287 -3.14 -4.07 -3.78
C ALA A 287 -4.44 -4.38 -4.54
N THR A 288 -5.60 -3.93 -4.02
CA THR A 288 -6.93 -4.17 -4.58
C THR A 288 -7.12 -3.48 -5.93
N PHE A 289 -6.68 -2.22 -6.05
CA PHE A 289 -6.81 -1.41 -7.27
C PHE A 289 -5.50 -1.34 -8.08
N SER A 290 -4.58 -2.27 -7.87
CA SER A 290 -3.23 -2.25 -8.44
C SER A 290 -3.16 -2.13 -9.97
N HIS A 291 -4.19 -2.58 -10.70
CA HIS A 291 -4.25 -2.48 -12.16
C HIS A 291 -4.58 -1.07 -12.67
N TYR A 292 -5.19 -0.24 -11.84
CA TYR A 292 -5.69 1.09 -12.24
C TYR A 292 -4.90 2.23 -11.59
N LYS A 293 -4.10 1.94 -10.55
CA LYS A 293 -3.35 2.95 -9.81
C LYS A 293 -1.86 2.90 -10.11
N PRO A 294 -1.22 4.04 -10.34
CA PRO A 294 0.23 4.12 -10.37
C PRO A 294 0.81 3.86 -8.98
N TRP A 295 2.10 3.56 -8.93
CA TRP A 295 2.84 3.53 -7.68
C TRP A 295 2.91 4.91 -7.05
N GLY A 296 2.82 4.97 -5.73
CA GLY A 296 3.11 6.17 -4.95
C GLY A 296 4.57 6.63 -5.04
N PRO A 297 4.91 7.74 -4.38
CA PRO A 297 6.28 8.26 -4.36
C PRO A 297 7.24 7.33 -3.60
N TRP A 298 8.51 7.41 -3.97
CA TRP A 298 9.56 6.67 -3.29
C TRP A 298 9.87 7.27 -1.92
N SER A 299 10.17 6.41 -0.95
CA SER A 299 10.78 6.83 0.32
C SER A 299 12.16 7.44 0.09
N VAL A 300 12.65 8.15 1.10
CA VAL A 300 14.06 8.56 1.16
C VAL A 300 14.92 7.29 1.12
N PRO A 301 15.98 7.24 0.26
CA PRO A 301 16.89 6.11 0.23
C PRO A 301 17.53 5.85 1.59
N GLN A 302 17.55 4.59 2.02
CA GLN A 302 18.21 4.15 3.23
C GLN A 302 19.50 3.43 2.87
N HIS A 303 20.59 3.85 3.50
CA HIS A 303 21.89 3.21 3.34
C HIS A 303 22.17 2.31 4.55
N PHE A 304 22.46 1.06 4.28
CA PHE A 304 22.92 0.09 5.25
C PHE A 304 24.41 -0.15 5.02
N VAL A 305 25.21 0.18 6.00
CA VAL A 305 26.62 -0.18 6.04
C VAL A 305 26.72 -1.15 7.21
N CYS A 306 26.53 -2.43 6.91
CA CYS A 306 26.73 -3.50 7.89
C CYS A 306 28.18 -3.91 7.76
N GLU A 307 29.04 -3.17 8.45
CA GLU A 307 30.44 -3.55 8.56
C GLU A 307 30.49 -4.87 9.34
N ASP A 308 31.11 -5.90 8.75
CA ASP A 308 31.72 -6.92 9.55
C ASP A 308 32.63 -6.18 10.52
N GLU A 309 32.53 -6.45 11.82
CA GLU A 309 33.56 -6.02 12.78
C GLU A 309 34.90 -6.73 12.46
N GLU A 310 35.41 -6.57 11.26
CA GLU A 310 36.81 -6.79 10.96
C GLU A 310 37.69 -5.70 11.61
N GLY A 311 37.05 -4.71 12.25
CA GLY A 311 37.67 -3.52 12.80
C GLY A 311 38.57 -3.75 14.05
N ALA A 312 38.76 -4.97 14.57
CA ALA A 312 39.68 -5.20 15.66
C ALA A 312 40.50 -6.49 15.54
N ARG A 313 40.43 -7.19 14.42
CA ARG A 313 41.42 -8.27 14.19
C ARG A 313 42.72 -7.62 13.84
N LEU A 314 43.63 -7.58 14.84
CA LEU A 314 45.02 -7.24 14.61
C LEU A 314 45.50 -8.03 13.39
N PRO A 315 46.15 -7.39 12.41
CA PRO A 315 46.62 -8.11 11.22
C PRO A 315 47.45 -9.31 11.62
N VAL A 316 47.26 -10.44 10.95
CA VAL A 316 47.85 -11.74 11.33
C VAL A 316 49.37 -11.64 11.56
N TRP A 317 50.09 -10.80 10.83
CA TRP A 317 51.50 -10.55 11.05
C TRP A 317 51.77 -9.90 12.40
N LEU A 318 50.90 -9.00 12.89
CA LEU A 318 51.06 -8.34 14.21
C LEU A 318 50.75 -9.28 15.36
N THR A 319 49.70 -10.13 15.22
CA THR A 319 49.43 -11.19 16.21
C THR A 319 50.58 -12.21 16.30
N SER A 320 51.14 -12.61 15.16
CA SER A 320 52.29 -13.48 15.08
C SER A 320 53.53 -12.84 15.75
N LEU A 321 53.72 -11.54 15.53
CA LEU A 321 54.84 -10.79 16.09
C LEU A 321 54.70 -10.64 17.62
N LEU A 322 53.49 -10.40 18.13
CA LEU A 322 53.21 -10.33 19.54
C LEU A 322 53.40 -11.69 20.22
N ILE A 323 52.99 -12.79 19.57
CA ILE A 323 53.24 -14.15 20.07
C ILE A 323 54.73 -14.45 20.10
N ALA A 324 55.48 -14.15 19.04
CA ALA A 324 56.93 -14.33 18.97
C ALA A 324 57.66 -13.50 20.03
N LEU A 325 57.27 -12.24 20.22
CA LEU A 325 57.85 -11.38 21.24
C LEU A 325 57.54 -11.91 22.66
N GLY A 326 56.29 -12.34 22.87
CA GLY A 326 55.88 -12.94 24.15
C GLY A 326 56.64 -14.23 24.48
N THR A 327 56.87 -15.09 23.48
CA THR A 327 57.67 -16.32 23.68
C THR A 327 59.16 -16.02 23.93
N LEU A 328 59.74 -15.03 23.26
CA LEU A 328 61.11 -14.59 23.53
C LEU A 328 61.26 -13.99 24.92
N LEU A 329 60.32 -13.19 25.38
CA LEU A 329 60.30 -12.63 26.73
C LEU A 329 60.15 -13.74 27.77
N ALA A 330 59.25 -14.70 27.55
CA ALA A 330 59.08 -15.84 28.42
C ALA A 330 60.36 -16.71 28.55
N MET A 331 61.00 -17.00 27.39
CA MET A 331 62.29 -17.69 27.39
C MET A 331 63.36 -16.90 28.09
N GLY A 332 63.46 -15.59 27.86
CA GLY A 332 64.40 -14.70 28.56
C GLY A 332 64.17 -14.72 30.06
N PHE A 333 62.92 -14.70 30.48
CA PHE A 333 62.56 -14.78 31.91
C PHE A 333 62.94 -16.10 32.53
N VAL A 334 62.73 -17.23 31.87
CA VAL A 334 63.14 -18.56 32.31
C VAL A 334 64.67 -18.64 32.39
N LEU A 335 65.39 -18.13 31.41
CA LEU A 335 66.85 -18.09 31.43
C LEU A 335 67.43 -17.24 32.61
N LEU A 336 66.81 -16.09 32.86
CA LEU A 336 67.15 -15.22 34.00
C LEU A 336 66.85 -15.93 35.30
N PHE A 337 65.72 -16.61 35.45
CA PHE A 337 65.37 -17.40 36.61
C PHE A 337 66.38 -18.56 36.87
N CYS A 338 66.79 -19.26 35.79
CA CYS A 338 67.78 -20.31 35.86
C CYS A 338 69.17 -19.75 36.21
N ARG A 339 69.55 -18.59 35.58
CA ARG A 339 70.90 -18.02 35.80
C ARG A 339 71.11 -17.39 37.18
N PHE A 340 70.08 -16.76 37.74
CA PHE A 340 70.18 -16.06 39.00
C PHE A 340 69.75 -16.90 40.19
N SER A 341 69.55 -18.20 40.05
CA SER A 341 69.17 -19.12 41.17
C SER A 341 67.96 -18.63 41.99
N VAL A 342 67.10 -17.85 41.38
CA VAL A 342 65.93 -17.32 42.10
C VAL A 342 64.97 -18.47 42.44
N MET A 343 64.96 -19.53 41.64
CA MET A 343 64.22 -20.78 41.95
C MET A 343 64.59 -21.38 43.33
N GLN A 344 65.84 -21.29 43.70
CA GLN A 344 66.27 -21.82 44.99
C GLN A 344 65.84 -20.93 46.17
N LYS A 345 65.57 -19.65 45.93
CA LYS A 345 65.09 -18.73 46.99
C LYS A 345 63.57 -18.71 47.12
N LEU A 346 62.83 -18.98 46.03
CA LEU A 346 61.40 -19.03 46.07
C LEU A 346 60.80 -20.39 46.40
N PHE A 347 61.53 -21.46 46.08
CA PHE A 347 61.17 -22.84 46.44
C PHE A 347 62.28 -23.47 47.23
N PRO A 348 62.31 -23.36 48.59
CA PRO A 348 63.28 -24.05 49.38
C PRO A 348 63.18 -25.55 49.09
N PRO A 349 64.36 -26.25 49.04
CA PRO A 349 64.37 -27.69 48.76
C PRO A 349 63.49 -28.42 49.78
N ILE A 350 62.60 -29.25 49.27
CA ILE A 350 61.78 -30.12 50.11
C ILE A 350 62.77 -31.04 50.90
N PRO A 351 62.76 -31.08 52.23
CA PRO A 351 63.64 -31.94 52.95
C PRO A 351 63.38 -33.39 52.53
N HIS A 352 64.49 -34.04 52.07
CA HIS A 352 64.43 -35.44 51.70
C HIS A 352 64.20 -36.29 52.98
N MET A 353 63.07 -37.00 52.96
CA MET A 353 62.71 -37.95 54.05
C MET A 353 63.71 -39.08 54.26
N LYS A 354 64.79 -39.12 53.46
CA LYS A 354 65.90 -40.10 53.63
C LYS A 354 66.83 -39.80 54.74
N ASP A 355 67.00 -38.58 55.23
CA ASP A 355 67.94 -38.23 56.27
C ASP A 355 67.46 -38.63 57.68
N HIS A 356 66.14 -38.79 57.83
CA HIS A 356 65.56 -39.22 59.13
C HIS A 356 65.70 -40.72 59.39
N ILE A 357 65.91 -41.54 58.34
CA ILE A 357 66.08 -42.98 58.51
C ILE A 357 67.53 -43.32 58.80
N ASN A 358 68.51 -42.56 58.30
CA ASN A 358 69.94 -42.83 58.56
C ASN A 358 70.42 -42.45 59.98
N CYS A 359 69.77 -41.50 60.68
CA CYS A 359 70.12 -41.16 62.03
C CYS A 359 69.72 -42.21 63.04
N LYS A 360 68.79 -43.11 62.79
CA LYS A 360 68.32 -44.16 63.69
C LYS A 360 69.14 -45.47 63.56
N LEU A 361 69.89 -45.61 62.49
CA LEU A 361 70.70 -46.82 62.23
C LEU A 361 72.06 -46.76 62.83
N GLN A 362 72.52 -45.58 63.31
CA GLN A 362 73.86 -45.42 63.88
C GLN A 362 73.92 -45.70 65.39
N ASN A 363 72.83 -45.89 66.12
CA ASN A 363 72.78 -46.17 67.54
C ASN A 363 72.27 -47.57 67.94
N GLY A 364 72.53 -48.57 67.11
CA GLY A 364 72.58 -50.00 67.47
C GLY A 364 71.52 -50.54 68.45
N ARG A 365 70.32 -50.09 68.49
CA ARG A 365 69.21 -50.68 69.24
C ARG A 365 68.00 -50.89 68.37
N THR A 366 67.75 -52.14 68.11
CA THR A 366 66.45 -52.63 67.56
C THR A 366 65.37 -52.34 68.60
N MET A 367 64.44 -51.45 68.27
CA MET A 367 63.20 -51.35 69.05
C MET A 367 62.19 -52.30 68.41
N THR A 368 61.81 -53.27 69.20
CA THR A 368 60.62 -54.12 69.00
C THR A 368 59.40 -53.28 69.12
N TRP A 369 58.49 -53.48 68.19
CA TRP A 369 57.17 -52.85 68.15
C TRP A 369 56.32 -53.42 69.28
N ASP A 370 55.88 -52.56 70.20
CA ASP A 370 54.92 -52.90 71.25
C ASP A 370 53.58 -52.24 70.90
N PRO A 371 52.51 -53.03 70.80
CA PRO A 371 51.25 -52.52 70.24
C PRO A 371 50.30 -51.83 71.26
N ASP A 372 50.73 -51.57 72.49
CA ASP A 372 49.86 -50.97 73.49
C ASP A 372 50.44 -49.70 74.08
N GLN A 373 50.25 -48.55 73.40
CA GLN A 373 50.13 -47.27 74.07
C GLN A 373 49.32 -46.26 73.24
N ASP A 374 48.05 -46.20 73.61
CA ASP A 374 47.10 -45.16 73.26
C ASP A 374 47.68 -43.80 73.71
N SER A 375 47.92 -42.92 72.76
CA SER A 375 47.96 -41.50 73.00
C SER A 375 47.30 -40.77 71.80
N GLN A 376 46.09 -40.38 72.08
CA GLN A 376 45.30 -39.47 71.20
C GLN A 376 46.08 -38.18 70.98
N GLU A 377 46.48 -37.92 69.76
CA GLU A 377 46.69 -36.58 69.24
C GLU A 377 45.73 -36.38 68.08
N GLU A 378 44.68 -35.61 68.38
CA GLU A 378 43.69 -35.19 67.41
C GLU A 378 44.33 -34.30 66.31
N CYS A 379 44.30 -34.75 65.09
CA CYS A 379 44.58 -33.90 63.93
C CYS A 379 43.40 -32.96 63.72
N PRO A 380 43.58 -31.63 63.56
CA PRO A 380 42.53 -30.74 63.24
C PRO A 380 42.02 -31.00 61.79
N VAL A 381 40.74 -31.31 61.71
CA VAL A 381 40.00 -31.47 60.40
C VAL A 381 39.83 -30.12 59.79
N ALA A 382 40.39 -29.90 58.59
CA ALA A 382 40.14 -28.73 57.81
C ALA A 382 38.76 -28.87 57.11
N GLU A 383 37.85 -27.96 57.42
CA GLU A 383 36.52 -27.87 56.85
C GLU A 383 36.60 -27.37 55.39
N VAL A 384 36.15 -28.18 54.45
CA VAL A 384 36.08 -27.83 53.05
C VAL A 384 34.74 -27.12 52.81
N GLN A 385 34.75 -25.80 52.54
CA GLN A 385 33.59 -25.07 52.06
C GLN A 385 33.38 -25.33 50.56
N VAL A 386 32.27 -25.96 50.22
CA VAL A 386 31.77 -26.10 48.86
C VAL A 386 31.09 -24.80 48.51
N LEU A 387 31.66 -24.02 47.58
CA LEU A 387 30.99 -22.91 46.94
C LEU A 387 29.99 -23.47 45.92
N GLY A 388 28.69 -23.31 46.22
CA GLY A 388 27.62 -23.67 45.32
C GLY A 388 27.54 -22.70 44.12
N GLU A 389 27.32 -23.27 42.96
CA GLU A 389 26.94 -22.57 41.73
C GLU A 389 25.58 -21.87 41.91
N THR A 390 25.50 -20.62 41.47
CA THR A 390 24.28 -19.96 41.02
C THR A 390 24.51 -19.33 39.66
#